data_9d457d604597a3ace74acca2ae8bcb5f
#
_entry.id   9d457d604597a3ace74acca2ae8bcb5f
#
_cell.length_a   1.000
_cell.length_b   1.000
_cell.length_c   1.000
_cell.angle_alpha   90.00
_cell.angle_beta   90.00
_cell.angle_gamma   90.00
#
_symmetry.space_group_name_H-M   'P 1'
#
loop_
_entity.id
_entity.type
_entity.pdbx_description
1 polymer ?
#
loop_
_entity_poly.entity_id
_entity_poly.type
_entity_poly.pdbx_seq_one_letter_code
_entity_poly.pdbx_strand_id
1 'polypeptide(L)'
;MRANRALMATAGVVALTAALALAVPGPSSVQADRERAVASLVEAERAFSATSADRGTREAFLTFLAGDAVVFRPAPVAGRPVYEKMSAGDPSVLTWEPEIAEVAASGELGYTSGPYSLRPKRDAEPASFGHYVSVWQREPDGTWKVLLDIGIRHERPAAPAGLPGRVASPAASPLPPLSPEALRDEEHAFGLRAGAFESALVDKGARKALAEFATEDVRVYRPGRFPAVGLSAAKELVPAHEGQVRRAGRNPESRRTSYKVGLAWSGDLAWSYGTVESVGGRAAHEGSTYLKIWRRVPPGPWKICLDVALPVPPPAGD
;
A
#
# COMPACT_ATOMS: atom_id res chain seq x y z
N MET A 1 5.42 95.88 -4.75
CA MET A 1 6.44 95.51 -3.93
C MET A 1 6.18 94.49 -2.95
N ARG A 2 6.07 93.45 -2.78
CA ARG A 2 6.01 92.24 -1.96
C ARG A 2 5.40 91.07 -2.75
N ALA A 3 6.27 90.15 -3.14
CA ALA A 3 5.95 88.91 -3.81
C ALA A 3 5.37 87.94 -2.78
N ASN A 4 4.18 87.37 -3.07
CA ASN A 4 3.61 86.20 -2.32
C ASN A 4 3.99 84.96 -3.11
N ARG A 5 4.82 84.09 -2.45
CA ARG A 5 5.07 82.70 -2.92
C ARG A 5 4.01 81.82 -2.33
N ALA A 6 3.21 81.22 -3.15
CA ALA A 6 2.30 80.13 -2.77
C ALA A 6 3.05 78.82 -2.67
N LEU A 7 2.99 78.15 -1.53
CA LEU A 7 3.58 76.82 -1.27
C LEU A 7 2.53 75.77 -1.65
N MET A 8 2.80 75.01 -2.69
CA MET A 8 1.97 73.82 -3.00
C MET A 8 2.49 72.64 -2.17
N ALA A 9 1.65 72.08 -1.29
CA ALA A 9 1.88 70.88 -0.55
C ALA A 9 1.39 69.66 -1.39
N THR A 10 2.31 68.83 -1.85
CA THR A 10 2.01 67.55 -2.47
C THR A 10 1.80 66.49 -1.38
N ALA A 11 0.60 66.03 -1.22
CA ALA A 11 0.26 64.90 -0.36
C ALA A 11 0.61 63.59 -1.07
N GLY A 12 1.70 62.93 -0.63
CA GLY A 12 2.04 61.59 -1.09
C GLY A 12 1.17 60.54 -0.39
N VAL A 13 0.36 59.83 -1.18
CA VAL A 13 -0.37 58.63 -0.71
C VAL A 13 0.58 57.46 -0.69
N VAL A 14 0.98 57.03 0.50
CA VAL A 14 1.73 55.78 0.70
C VAL A 14 0.70 54.65 0.73
N ALA A 15 0.62 53.88 -0.35
CA ALA A 15 -0.16 52.66 -0.41
C ALA A 15 0.60 51.57 0.33
N LEU A 16 0.09 51.17 1.54
CA LEU A 16 0.61 50.05 2.30
C LEU A 16 0.01 48.77 1.73
N THR A 17 0.76 48.08 0.84
CA THR A 17 0.42 46.74 0.39
C THR A 17 0.75 45.74 1.52
N ALA A 18 -0.26 45.33 2.28
CA ALA A 18 -0.15 44.20 3.18
C ALA A 18 -0.03 42.91 2.38
N ALA A 19 1.20 42.41 2.18
CA ALA A 19 1.43 41.06 1.69
C ALA A 19 0.98 40.10 2.77
N LEU A 20 -0.13 39.39 2.54
CA LEU A 20 -0.59 38.26 3.36
C LEU A 20 0.40 37.12 3.13
N ALA A 21 1.46 37.04 3.92
CA ALA A 21 2.34 35.89 3.94
C ALA A 21 1.55 34.71 4.47
N LEU A 22 1.13 33.80 3.60
CA LEU A 22 0.66 32.48 4.00
C LEU A 22 1.80 31.84 4.77
N ALA A 23 1.66 31.69 6.08
CA ALA A 23 2.62 31.03 6.92
C ALA A 23 2.71 29.57 6.44
N VAL A 24 3.85 29.21 5.82
CA VAL A 24 4.19 27.82 5.56
C VAL A 24 4.33 27.14 6.93
N PRO A 25 3.53 26.11 7.26
CA PRO A 25 3.61 25.44 8.55
C PRO A 25 5.05 24.97 8.77
N GLY A 26 5.59 25.22 9.96
CA GLY A 26 6.95 24.80 10.32
C GLY A 26 7.06 23.26 10.35
N PRO A 27 8.28 22.70 10.27
CA PRO A 27 8.52 21.25 10.24
C PRO A 27 7.82 20.47 11.35
N SER A 28 7.65 21.05 12.53
CA SER A 28 6.98 20.43 13.67
C SER A 28 5.47 20.24 13.50
N SER A 29 4.78 21.15 12.80
CA SER A 29 3.33 21.03 12.57
C SER A 29 3.01 19.93 11.56
N VAL A 30 3.79 19.80 10.51
CA VAL A 30 3.63 18.79 9.47
C VAL A 30 3.94 17.39 9.96
N GLN A 31 4.98 17.24 10.78
CA GLN A 31 5.29 15.97 11.42
C GLN A 31 4.13 15.54 12.35
N ALA A 32 3.58 16.47 13.14
CA ALA A 32 2.43 16.21 14.00
C ALA A 32 1.16 15.86 13.21
N ASP A 33 0.92 16.47 12.04
CA ASP A 33 -0.20 16.12 11.16
C ASP A 33 -0.07 14.69 10.63
N ARG A 34 1.14 14.30 10.23
CA ARG A 34 1.42 12.94 9.76
C ARG A 34 1.26 11.90 10.88
N GLU A 35 1.77 12.17 12.06
CA GLU A 35 1.60 11.30 13.24
C GLU A 35 0.12 11.11 13.57
N ARG A 36 -0.69 12.19 13.51
CA ARG A 36 -2.15 12.11 13.66
C ARG A 36 -2.80 11.26 12.58
N ALA A 37 -2.40 11.41 11.33
CA ALA A 37 -2.92 10.61 10.22
C ALA A 37 -2.60 9.12 10.40
N VAL A 38 -1.36 8.78 10.79
CA VAL A 38 -0.97 7.38 11.11
C VAL A 38 -1.77 6.85 12.29
N ALA A 39 -1.92 7.62 13.37
CA ALA A 39 -2.70 7.20 14.54
C ALA A 39 -4.16 6.93 14.16
N SER A 40 -4.79 7.82 13.36
CA SER A 40 -6.17 7.63 12.90
C SER A 40 -6.34 6.41 11.99
N LEU A 41 -5.34 6.10 11.15
CA LEU A 41 -5.34 4.89 10.34
C LEU A 41 -5.25 3.62 11.20
N VAL A 42 -4.37 3.62 12.22
CA VAL A 42 -4.24 2.51 13.17
C VAL A 42 -5.52 2.30 13.96
N GLU A 43 -6.19 3.37 14.38
CA GLU A 43 -7.50 3.29 15.04
C GLU A 43 -8.56 2.69 14.11
N ALA A 44 -8.60 3.08 12.83
CA ALA A 44 -9.52 2.52 11.84
C ALA A 44 -9.27 1.02 11.63
N GLU A 45 -8.00 0.60 11.51
CA GLU A 45 -7.63 -0.81 11.39
C GLU A 45 -8.05 -1.63 12.61
N ARG A 46 -7.82 -1.11 13.83
CA ARG A 46 -8.24 -1.76 15.07
C ARG A 46 -9.76 -1.84 15.19
N ALA A 47 -10.48 -0.78 14.79
CA ALA A 47 -11.93 -0.77 14.77
C ALA A 47 -12.48 -1.82 13.77
N PHE A 48 -11.82 -2.01 12.64
CA PHE A 48 -12.14 -3.03 11.67
C PHE A 48 -11.95 -4.44 12.26
N SER A 49 -10.82 -4.73 12.89
CA SER A 49 -10.57 -6.00 13.58
C SER A 49 -11.55 -6.25 14.73
N ALA A 50 -11.82 -5.24 15.55
CA ALA A 50 -12.79 -5.32 16.64
C ALA A 50 -14.21 -5.62 16.13
N THR A 51 -14.63 -4.96 15.05
CA THR A 51 -15.92 -5.22 14.39
C THR A 51 -16.00 -6.68 13.91
N SER A 52 -14.90 -7.21 13.36
CA SER A 52 -14.83 -8.61 12.95
C SER A 52 -14.96 -9.57 14.13
N ALA A 53 -14.31 -9.25 15.25
CA ALA A 53 -14.42 -10.05 16.48
C ALA A 53 -15.84 -10.03 17.09
N ASP A 54 -16.49 -8.87 17.07
CA ASP A 54 -17.77 -8.66 17.77
C ASP A 54 -18.98 -9.03 16.92
N ARG A 55 -19.00 -8.62 15.65
CA ARG A 55 -20.13 -8.69 14.72
C ARG A 55 -19.93 -9.67 13.57
N GLY A 56 -18.73 -10.28 13.47
CA GLY A 56 -18.35 -11.23 12.44
C GLY A 56 -17.66 -10.60 11.23
N THR A 57 -16.89 -11.43 10.55
CA THR A 57 -16.04 -11.03 9.40
C THR A 57 -16.85 -10.37 8.28
N ARG A 58 -18.04 -10.93 7.98
CA ARG A 58 -18.93 -10.35 6.93
C ARG A 58 -19.26 -8.90 7.20
N GLU A 59 -19.75 -8.59 8.39
CA GLU A 59 -20.20 -7.26 8.77
C GLU A 59 -19.04 -6.27 8.81
N ALA A 60 -17.89 -6.70 9.33
CA ALA A 60 -16.70 -5.89 9.37
C ALA A 60 -16.24 -5.47 7.97
N PHE A 61 -16.09 -6.42 7.06
CA PHE A 61 -15.66 -6.10 5.70
C PHE A 61 -16.68 -5.23 4.96
N LEU A 62 -17.98 -5.47 5.09
CA LEU A 62 -19.01 -4.62 4.47
C LEU A 62 -19.03 -3.20 5.03
N THR A 63 -18.61 -3.02 6.29
CA THR A 63 -18.53 -1.69 6.92
C THR A 63 -17.29 -0.91 6.46
N PHE A 64 -16.13 -1.57 6.38
CA PHE A 64 -14.86 -0.89 6.16
C PHE A 64 -14.38 -0.87 4.70
N LEU A 65 -14.83 -1.77 3.84
CA LEU A 65 -14.48 -1.75 2.42
C LEU A 65 -15.04 -0.51 1.71
N ALA A 66 -14.21 0.11 0.88
CA ALA A 66 -14.64 1.07 -0.12
C ALA A 66 -15.62 0.43 -1.12
N GLY A 67 -16.37 1.25 -1.85
CA GLY A 67 -17.36 0.75 -2.82
C GLY A 67 -16.75 -0.10 -3.93
N ASP A 68 -15.56 0.26 -4.36
CA ASP A 68 -14.77 -0.38 -5.43
C ASP A 68 -13.58 -1.21 -4.91
N ALA A 69 -13.57 -1.51 -3.61
CA ALA A 69 -12.50 -2.27 -2.98
C ALA A 69 -12.25 -3.63 -3.66
N VAL A 70 -10.97 -4.00 -3.70
CA VAL A 70 -10.51 -5.28 -4.23
C VAL A 70 -9.93 -6.15 -3.11
N VAL A 71 -10.36 -7.42 -3.07
CA VAL A 71 -9.78 -8.44 -2.20
C VAL A 71 -9.17 -9.56 -3.04
N PHE A 72 -8.18 -10.27 -2.49
CA PHE A 72 -7.47 -11.32 -3.22
C PHE A 72 -7.91 -12.71 -2.75
N ARG A 73 -8.42 -13.58 -3.69
CA ARG A 73 -9.03 -14.91 -3.40
C ARG A 73 -8.67 -16.02 -4.43
N PRO A 74 -7.46 -16.40 -4.71
CA PRO A 74 -6.19 -15.66 -4.67
C PRO A 74 -6.11 -14.54 -5.71
N ALA A 75 -6.86 -14.64 -6.84
CA ALA A 75 -6.95 -13.58 -7.84
C ALA A 75 -7.66 -12.34 -7.27
N PRO A 76 -7.37 -11.13 -7.78
CA PRO A 76 -8.07 -9.92 -7.38
C PRO A 76 -9.54 -9.97 -7.83
N VAL A 77 -10.46 -9.72 -6.91
CA VAL A 77 -11.91 -9.68 -7.14
C VAL A 77 -12.54 -8.50 -6.42
N ALA A 78 -13.70 -8.04 -6.90
CA ALA A 78 -14.49 -7.02 -6.20
C ALA A 78 -14.82 -7.50 -4.77
N GLY A 79 -14.44 -6.70 -3.77
CA GLY A 79 -14.48 -7.11 -2.38
C GLY A 79 -15.90 -7.24 -1.83
N ARG A 80 -16.75 -6.23 -2.01
CA ARG A 80 -18.11 -6.22 -1.44
C ARG A 80 -18.94 -7.45 -1.82
N PRO A 81 -19.03 -7.86 -3.11
CA PRO A 81 -19.79 -9.07 -3.48
C PRO A 81 -19.31 -10.37 -2.84
N VAL A 82 -18.03 -10.46 -2.47
CA VAL A 82 -17.50 -11.64 -1.74
C VAL A 82 -18.14 -11.74 -0.37
N TYR A 83 -18.17 -10.64 0.36
CA TYR A 83 -18.71 -10.64 1.73
C TYR A 83 -20.24 -10.57 1.78
N GLU A 84 -20.90 -9.98 0.77
CA GLU A 84 -22.37 -10.04 0.65
C GLU A 84 -22.88 -11.48 0.51
N LYS A 85 -22.12 -12.34 -0.19
CA LYS A 85 -22.44 -13.77 -0.34
C LYS A 85 -22.04 -14.62 0.87
N MET A 86 -21.21 -14.10 1.77
CA MET A 86 -20.81 -14.81 2.98
C MET A 86 -22.01 -14.95 3.91
N SER A 87 -22.15 -16.10 4.58
CA SER A 87 -23.23 -16.32 5.55
C SER A 87 -23.15 -15.31 6.70
N ALA A 88 -24.30 -14.70 7.03
CA ALA A 88 -24.39 -13.82 8.20
C ALA A 88 -24.21 -14.59 9.53
N GLY A 89 -24.44 -15.91 9.52
CA GLY A 89 -24.28 -16.79 10.67
C GLY A 89 -22.95 -17.56 10.68
N ASP A 90 -21.93 -17.13 9.93
CA ASP A 90 -20.62 -17.76 9.96
C ASP A 90 -20.03 -17.63 11.37
N PRO A 91 -19.76 -18.75 12.07
CA PRO A 91 -19.27 -18.74 13.45
C PRO A 91 -17.80 -18.36 13.56
N SER A 92 -17.08 -18.31 12.45
CA SER A 92 -15.63 -18.04 12.44
C SER A 92 -15.32 -16.62 12.92
N VAL A 93 -14.21 -16.50 13.63
CA VAL A 93 -13.74 -15.22 14.16
C VAL A 93 -12.35 -14.93 13.63
N LEU A 94 -12.27 -13.94 12.76
CA LEU A 94 -11.02 -13.41 12.22
C LEU A 94 -10.61 -12.17 13.03
N THR A 95 -9.39 -12.19 13.57
CA THR A 95 -8.82 -11.07 14.31
C THR A 95 -7.41 -10.78 13.84
N TRP A 96 -7.02 -9.51 13.91
CA TRP A 96 -5.69 -9.08 13.52
C TRP A 96 -5.28 -7.80 14.28
N GLU A 97 -3.99 -7.49 14.27
CA GLU A 97 -3.42 -6.29 14.89
C GLU A 97 -2.42 -5.65 13.94
N PRO A 98 -2.49 -4.34 13.69
CA PRO A 98 -1.51 -3.65 12.86
C PRO A 98 -0.15 -3.54 13.59
N GLU A 99 0.90 -4.08 12.97
CA GLU A 99 2.29 -3.91 13.36
C GLU A 99 2.99 -2.80 12.56
N ILE A 100 2.43 -2.49 11.39
CA ILE A 100 2.94 -1.48 10.49
C ILE A 100 1.77 -0.60 10.06
N ALA A 101 2.02 0.70 10.06
CA ALA A 101 1.16 1.67 9.41
C ALA A 101 2.03 2.76 8.78
N GLU A 102 1.69 3.14 7.57
CA GLU A 102 2.32 4.25 6.87
C GLU A 102 1.25 5.05 6.12
N VAL A 103 1.37 6.36 6.16
CA VAL A 103 0.47 7.29 5.48
C VAL A 103 1.29 8.23 4.63
N ALA A 104 0.83 8.49 3.41
CA ALA A 104 1.41 9.45 2.49
C ALA A 104 1.47 10.86 3.11
N ALA A 105 2.37 11.69 2.62
CA ALA A 105 2.53 13.07 3.13
C ALA A 105 1.26 13.91 2.96
N SER A 106 0.43 13.63 1.95
CA SER A 106 -0.88 14.27 1.72
C SER A 106 -2.00 13.77 2.64
N GLY A 107 -1.80 12.66 3.35
CA GLY A 107 -2.68 12.19 4.43
C GLY A 107 -3.93 11.42 4.00
N GLU A 108 -4.15 11.16 2.71
CA GLU A 108 -5.35 10.48 2.21
C GLU A 108 -5.12 9.01 1.82
N LEU A 109 -3.88 8.60 1.58
CA LEU A 109 -3.52 7.22 1.23
C LEU A 109 -2.61 6.65 2.30
N GLY A 110 -2.88 5.41 2.72
CA GLY A 110 -2.02 4.69 3.65
C GLY A 110 -2.10 3.19 3.49
N TYR A 111 -1.28 2.48 4.21
CA TYR A 111 -1.39 1.02 4.32
C TYR A 111 -1.05 0.56 5.74
N THR A 112 -1.60 -0.59 6.08
CA THR A 112 -1.33 -1.30 7.31
C THR A 112 -0.95 -2.74 7.00
N SER A 113 -0.22 -3.37 7.92
CA SER A 113 0.04 -4.81 7.87
C SER A 113 0.33 -5.34 9.27
N GLY A 114 0.02 -6.60 9.48
CA GLY A 114 0.28 -7.27 10.74
C GLY A 114 -0.20 -8.73 10.74
N PRO A 115 -0.03 -9.43 11.86
CA PRO A 115 -0.49 -10.80 12.01
C PRO A 115 -2.02 -10.88 12.10
N TYR A 116 -2.57 -11.98 11.60
CA TYR A 116 -3.96 -12.36 11.85
C TYR A 116 -4.07 -13.78 12.39
N SER A 117 -5.17 -14.05 13.07
CA SER A 117 -5.60 -15.40 13.43
C SER A 117 -7.08 -15.62 13.12
N LEU A 118 -7.41 -16.84 12.68
CA LEU A 118 -8.77 -17.27 12.41
C LEU A 118 -9.13 -18.42 13.34
N ARG A 119 -10.20 -18.24 14.11
CA ARG A 119 -10.83 -19.30 14.91
C ARG A 119 -12.04 -19.85 14.17
N PRO A 120 -12.27 -21.17 14.17
CA PRO A 120 -13.48 -21.76 13.57
C PRO A 120 -14.77 -21.28 14.23
N LYS A 121 -14.71 -20.97 15.53
CA LYS A 121 -15.76 -20.37 16.33
C LYS A 121 -15.17 -19.61 17.52
N ARG A 122 -15.96 -18.76 18.18
CA ARG A 122 -15.50 -17.84 19.24
C ARG A 122 -14.69 -18.52 20.34
N ASP A 123 -15.14 -19.70 20.81
CA ASP A 123 -14.52 -20.41 21.94
C ASP A 123 -13.47 -21.44 21.52
N ALA A 124 -13.14 -21.51 20.23
CA ALA A 124 -12.12 -22.41 19.71
C ALA A 124 -10.74 -21.77 19.70
N GLU A 125 -9.70 -22.61 19.76
CA GLU A 125 -8.35 -22.19 19.50
C GLU A 125 -8.20 -21.73 18.05
N PRO A 126 -7.29 -20.78 17.78
CA PRO A 126 -6.97 -20.38 16.42
C PRO A 126 -6.47 -21.54 15.59
N ALA A 127 -7.10 -21.76 14.43
CA ALA A 127 -6.78 -22.84 13.49
C ALA A 127 -5.97 -22.36 12.26
N SER A 128 -5.91 -21.06 12.03
CA SER A 128 -5.16 -20.48 10.91
C SER A 128 -4.49 -19.18 11.32
N PHE A 129 -3.27 -19.00 10.82
CA PHE A 129 -2.44 -17.84 11.09
C PHE A 129 -1.89 -17.28 9.80
N GLY A 130 -1.55 -16.02 9.81
CA GLY A 130 -0.96 -15.37 8.67
C GLY A 130 -0.64 -13.90 8.91
N HIS A 131 -0.33 -13.21 7.83
CA HIS A 131 -0.19 -11.75 7.80
C HIS A 131 -1.08 -11.16 6.72
N TYR A 132 -1.64 -10.00 7.01
CA TYR A 132 -2.45 -9.21 6.07
C TYR A 132 -1.71 -7.96 5.62
N VAL A 133 -2.16 -7.40 4.52
CA VAL A 133 -1.82 -6.06 4.04
C VAL A 133 -3.11 -5.42 3.55
N SER A 134 -3.47 -4.28 4.13
CA SER A 134 -4.60 -3.47 3.69
C SER A 134 -4.11 -2.11 3.21
N VAL A 135 -4.55 -1.69 2.03
CA VAL A 135 -4.37 -0.33 1.53
C VAL A 135 -5.63 0.45 1.80
N TRP A 136 -5.48 1.63 2.38
CA TRP A 136 -6.55 2.46 2.85
C TRP A 136 -6.60 3.81 2.13
N GLN A 137 -7.81 4.26 1.84
CA GLN A 137 -8.10 5.60 1.35
C GLN A 137 -8.89 6.35 2.41
N ARG A 138 -8.50 7.59 2.67
CA ARG A 138 -9.28 8.49 3.52
C ARG A 138 -10.29 9.24 2.67
N GLU A 139 -11.56 9.09 3.01
CA GLU A 139 -12.67 9.75 2.35
C GLU A 139 -12.71 11.25 2.69
N PRO A 140 -13.44 12.08 1.91
CA PRO A 140 -13.58 13.52 2.18
C PRO A 140 -14.18 13.86 3.56
N ASP A 141 -14.98 12.97 4.14
CA ASP A 141 -15.54 13.12 5.49
C ASP A 141 -14.55 12.73 6.59
N GLY A 142 -13.34 12.32 6.23
CA GLY A 142 -12.27 11.93 7.14
C GLY A 142 -12.27 10.45 7.53
N THR A 143 -13.26 9.65 7.10
CA THR A 143 -13.29 8.21 7.37
C THR A 143 -12.29 7.45 6.51
N TRP A 144 -11.68 6.40 7.08
CA TRP A 144 -10.82 5.50 6.34
C TRP A 144 -11.62 4.34 5.75
N LYS A 145 -11.36 4.01 4.47
CA LYS A 145 -11.93 2.86 3.78
C LYS A 145 -10.84 2.02 3.15
N VAL A 146 -10.99 0.69 3.23
CA VAL A 146 -10.05 -0.26 2.62
C VAL A 146 -10.27 -0.28 1.11
N LEU A 147 -9.23 0.02 0.34
CA LEU A 147 -9.19 -0.13 -1.11
C LEU A 147 -8.76 -1.53 -1.54
N LEU A 148 -7.71 -2.05 -0.89
CA LEU A 148 -7.13 -3.35 -1.23
C LEU A 148 -6.90 -4.13 0.05
N ASP A 149 -7.23 -5.44 0.05
CA ASP A 149 -6.97 -6.33 1.16
C ASP A 149 -6.47 -7.69 0.67
N ILE A 150 -5.30 -8.08 1.14
CA ILE A 150 -4.63 -9.33 0.80
C ILE A 150 -4.05 -9.96 2.06
N GLY A 151 -4.14 -11.29 2.16
CA GLY A 151 -3.54 -12.04 3.27
C GLY A 151 -2.75 -13.24 2.77
N ILE A 152 -1.66 -13.55 3.46
CA ILE A 152 -0.92 -14.80 3.32
C ILE A 152 -1.13 -15.68 4.55
N ARG A 153 -1.16 -17.00 4.36
CA ARG A 153 -1.15 -17.97 5.46
C ARG A 153 0.26 -18.46 5.72
N HIS A 154 0.57 -18.70 6.97
CA HIS A 154 1.78 -19.40 7.41
C HIS A 154 1.49 -20.25 8.65
N GLU A 155 2.47 -20.96 9.13
CA GLU A 155 2.35 -21.77 10.35
C GLU A 155 2.09 -20.91 11.59
N ARG A 156 1.63 -21.56 12.67
CA ARG A 156 1.49 -20.89 13.97
C ARG A 156 2.85 -20.34 14.41
N PRO A 157 2.94 -19.07 14.84
CA PRO A 157 4.17 -18.54 15.40
C PRO A 157 4.55 -19.29 16.69
N ALA A 158 5.84 -19.61 16.85
CA ALA A 158 6.36 -20.31 18.02
C ALA A 158 6.23 -19.48 19.31
N ALA A 159 6.20 -18.17 19.20
CA ALA A 159 5.88 -17.22 20.27
C ALA A 159 4.99 -16.11 19.68
N PRO A 160 4.29 -15.28 20.48
CA PRO A 160 3.71 -14.05 19.97
C PRO A 160 4.84 -13.21 19.37
N ALA A 161 5.10 -13.42 18.09
CA ALA A 161 6.13 -12.69 17.38
C ALA A 161 5.53 -11.35 16.96
N GLY A 162 5.63 -10.35 17.82
CA GLY A 162 5.64 -8.99 17.36
C GLY A 162 6.88 -8.84 16.49
N LEU A 163 6.73 -8.77 15.18
CA LEU A 163 7.77 -8.14 14.36
C LEU A 163 7.95 -6.74 14.93
N PRO A 164 9.21 -6.21 15.02
CA PRO A 164 9.39 -4.88 15.54
C PRO A 164 8.47 -3.93 14.79
N GLY A 165 7.38 -3.54 15.49
CA GLY A 165 6.35 -2.69 14.94
C GLY A 165 6.96 -1.37 14.55
N ARG A 166 6.86 -1.00 13.29
CA ARG A 166 7.20 0.32 12.83
C ARG A 166 5.90 1.07 12.55
N VAL A 167 5.24 1.52 13.61
CA VAL A 167 4.24 2.57 13.50
C VAL A 167 4.99 3.87 13.30
N ALA A 168 5.63 4.04 12.15
CA ALA A 168 6.14 5.34 11.71
C ALA A 168 6.53 5.26 10.24
N SER A 169 5.98 6.10 9.45
CA SER A 169 6.54 6.49 8.16
C SER A 169 7.97 7.00 8.33
N PRO A 170 8.92 6.65 7.44
CA PRO A 170 10.20 7.35 7.39
C PRO A 170 9.92 8.85 7.35
N ALA A 171 10.75 9.62 8.08
CA ALA A 171 10.68 11.07 8.05
C ALA A 171 10.93 11.56 6.62
N ALA A 172 9.89 11.65 5.82
CA ALA A 172 9.93 12.41 4.59
C ALA A 172 9.54 13.86 4.92
N SER A 173 10.21 14.80 4.30
CA SER A 173 9.80 16.20 4.35
C SER A 173 8.33 16.32 3.96
N PRO A 174 7.60 17.29 4.51
CA PRO A 174 6.22 17.56 4.11
C PRO A 174 6.18 17.83 2.60
N LEU A 175 5.37 17.06 1.91
CA LEU A 175 5.13 17.24 0.49
C LEU A 175 3.69 17.71 0.32
N PRO A 176 3.46 18.89 -0.26
CA PRO A 176 2.11 19.31 -0.59
C PRO A 176 1.55 18.39 -1.68
N PRO A 177 0.22 18.30 -1.80
CA PRO A 177 -0.40 17.62 -2.92
C PRO A 177 0.11 18.19 -4.25
N LEU A 178 0.36 17.31 -5.20
CA LEU A 178 0.74 17.66 -6.56
C LEU A 178 -0.43 18.34 -7.28
N SER A 179 -0.14 19.21 -8.26
CA SER A 179 -1.18 19.65 -9.17
C SER A 179 -1.72 18.45 -9.99
N PRO A 180 -2.95 18.54 -10.54
CA PRO A 180 -3.50 17.45 -11.36
C PRO A 180 -2.62 17.09 -12.58
N GLU A 181 -1.88 18.04 -13.13
CA GLU A 181 -0.93 17.81 -14.22
C GLU A 181 0.30 17.05 -13.70
N ALA A 182 0.93 17.54 -12.63
CA ALA A 182 2.08 16.89 -12.02
C ALA A 182 1.76 15.48 -11.49
N LEU A 183 0.53 15.26 -11.02
CA LEU A 183 0.10 13.92 -10.60
C LEU A 183 0.02 12.96 -11.78
N ARG A 184 -0.52 13.39 -12.94
CA ARG A 184 -0.54 12.56 -14.15
C ARG A 184 0.86 12.22 -14.66
N ASP A 185 1.77 13.20 -14.63
CA ASP A 185 3.17 12.97 -15.02
C ASP A 185 3.84 11.98 -14.07
N GLU A 186 3.56 12.08 -12.78
CA GLU A 186 4.07 11.16 -11.78
C GLU A 186 3.46 9.75 -11.92
N GLU A 187 2.17 9.62 -12.23
CA GLU A 187 1.53 8.33 -12.54
C GLU A 187 2.20 7.65 -13.74
N HIS A 188 2.50 8.42 -14.77
CA HIS A 188 3.21 7.91 -15.95
C HIS A 188 4.64 7.45 -15.58
N ALA A 189 5.40 8.27 -14.86
CA ALA A 189 6.75 7.94 -14.40
C ALA A 189 6.75 6.70 -13.48
N PHE A 190 5.78 6.60 -12.58
CA PHE A 190 5.58 5.42 -11.74
C PHE A 190 5.27 4.18 -12.56
N GLY A 191 4.38 4.28 -13.55
CA GLY A 191 4.05 3.18 -14.46
C GLY A 191 5.27 2.63 -15.19
N LEU A 192 6.14 3.52 -15.69
CA LEU A 192 7.41 3.15 -16.32
C LEU A 192 8.35 2.44 -15.32
N ARG A 193 8.43 2.93 -14.09
CA ARG A 193 9.28 2.32 -13.05
C ARG A 193 8.79 0.93 -12.65
N ALA A 194 7.48 0.77 -12.46
CA ALA A 194 6.87 -0.52 -12.15
C ALA A 194 7.06 -1.52 -13.31
N GLY A 195 6.93 -1.07 -14.57
CA GLY A 195 7.22 -1.89 -15.74
C GLY A 195 8.69 -2.32 -15.83
N ALA A 196 9.62 -1.42 -15.47
CA ALA A 196 11.06 -1.76 -15.43
C ALA A 196 11.36 -2.83 -14.38
N PHE A 197 10.69 -2.82 -13.21
CA PHE A 197 10.82 -3.89 -12.22
C PHE A 197 10.36 -5.24 -12.78
N GLU A 198 9.23 -5.29 -13.46
CA GLU A 198 8.72 -6.53 -14.05
C GLU A 198 9.67 -7.08 -15.13
N SER A 199 10.24 -6.18 -15.94
CA SER A 199 11.29 -6.58 -16.90
C SER A 199 12.52 -7.13 -16.18
N ALA A 200 12.94 -6.51 -15.09
CA ALA A 200 14.06 -6.98 -14.28
C ALA A 200 13.79 -8.34 -13.63
N LEU A 201 12.55 -8.65 -13.24
CA LEU A 201 12.16 -9.98 -12.75
C LEU A 201 12.43 -11.05 -13.81
N VAL A 202 12.02 -10.79 -15.05
CA VAL A 202 12.21 -11.73 -16.18
C VAL A 202 13.67 -11.87 -16.55
N ASP A 203 14.39 -10.75 -16.67
CA ASP A 203 15.75 -10.72 -17.21
C ASP A 203 16.80 -11.13 -16.18
N LYS A 204 16.64 -10.71 -14.92
CA LYS A 204 17.66 -10.82 -13.87
C LYS A 204 17.27 -11.76 -12.73
N GLY A 205 15.95 -12.10 -12.63
CA GLY A 205 15.36 -12.86 -11.52
C GLY A 205 15.06 -12.01 -10.28
N ALA A 206 14.16 -12.51 -9.42
CA ALA A 206 13.59 -11.76 -8.29
C ALA A 206 14.63 -11.20 -7.32
N ARG A 207 15.69 -11.95 -7.00
CA ARG A 207 16.74 -11.49 -6.07
C ARG A 207 17.47 -10.24 -6.56
N LYS A 208 17.80 -10.19 -7.85
CA LYS A 208 18.49 -9.04 -8.45
C LYS A 208 17.53 -7.88 -8.66
N ALA A 209 16.30 -8.18 -9.08
CA ALA A 209 15.27 -7.16 -9.23
C ALA A 209 14.96 -6.48 -7.87
N LEU A 210 14.78 -7.24 -6.79
CA LEU A 210 14.61 -6.66 -5.45
C LEU A 210 15.82 -5.83 -5.02
N ALA A 211 17.05 -6.29 -5.30
CA ALA A 211 18.26 -5.53 -4.96
C ALA A 211 18.30 -4.14 -5.63
N GLU A 212 17.75 -4.01 -6.82
CA GLU A 212 17.73 -2.76 -7.59
C GLU A 212 16.53 -1.86 -7.23
N PHE A 213 15.38 -2.46 -7.00
CA PHE A 213 14.11 -1.74 -6.91
C PHE A 213 13.54 -1.63 -5.49
N ALA A 214 14.00 -2.41 -4.52
CA ALA A 214 13.46 -2.36 -3.17
C ALA A 214 14.20 -1.38 -2.26
N THR A 215 13.54 -1.00 -1.16
CA THR A 215 14.15 -0.30 -0.04
C THR A 215 14.96 -1.26 0.83
N GLU A 216 15.90 -0.76 1.64
CA GLU A 216 16.67 -1.60 2.56
C GLU A 216 15.78 -2.24 3.65
N ASP A 217 14.68 -1.59 4.02
CA ASP A 217 13.70 -2.05 4.99
C ASP A 217 12.51 -2.81 4.37
N VAL A 218 12.62 -3.23 3.11
CA VAL A 218 11.55 -3.93 2.38
C VAL A 218 11.00 -5.12 3.17
N ARG A 219 9.70 -5.33 3.07
CA ARG A 219 9.02 -6.52 3.61
C ARG A 219 8.49 -7.37 2.47
N VAL A 220 8.80 -8.67 2.52
CA VAL A 220 8.38 -9.64 1.50
C VAL A 220 7.52 -10.71 2.15
N TYR A 221 6.35 -10.94 1.57
CA TYR A 221 5.33 -11.86 2.07
C TYR A 221 5.10 -12.98 1.05
N ARG A 222 5.29 -14.23 1.49
CA ARG A 222 5.06 -15.42 0.67
C ARG A 222 4.28 -16.46 1.46
N PRO A 223 3.31 -17.18 0.86
CA PRO A 223 2.55 -18.22 1.56
C PRO A 223 3.43 -19.29 2.20
N GLY A 224 3.03 -19.77 3.36
CA GLY A 224 3.76 -20.78 4.12
C GLY A 224 5.01 -20.27 4.83
N ARG A 225 5.32 -18.99 4.75
CA ARG A 225 6.52 -18.37 5.35
C ARG A 225 6.16 -17.14 6.14
N PHE A 226 6.90 -16.89 7.24
CA PHE A 226 6.83 -15.60 7.91
C PHE A 226 7.36 -14.48 7.02
N PRO A 227 6.84 -13.24 7.16
CA PRO A 227 7.34 -12.10 6.42
C PRO A 227 8.85 -11.92 6.61
N ALA A 228 9.58 -11.78 5.51
CA ALA A 228 10.98 -11.37 5.55
C ALA A 228 11.07 -9.85 5.71
N VAL A 229 11.88 -9.37 6.63
CA VAL A 229 12.08 -7.95 6.92
C VAL A 229 13.53 -7.57 6.60
N GLY A 230 13.68 -6.58 5.76
CA GLY A 230 14.96 -6.11 5.24
C GLY A 230 15.40 -6.83 3.97
N LEU A 231 16.18 -6.14 3.15
CA LEU A 231 16.58 -6.59 1.81
C LEU A 231 17.35 -7.91 1.83
N SER A 232 18.17 -8.16 2.83
CA SER A 232 18.92 -9.43 2.96
C SER A 232 17.97 -10.60 3.17
N ALA A 233 17.07 -10.52 4.16
CA ALA A 233 16.09 -11.56 4.43
C ALA A 233 15.09 -11.75 3.26
N ALA A 234 14.71 -10.66 2.60
CA ALA A 234 13.86 -10.69 1.41
C ALA A 234 14.48 -11.51 0.28
N LYS A 235 15.79 -11.34 0.03
CA LYS A 235 16.51 -12.11 -0.98
C LYS A 235 16.59 -13.61 -0.67
N GLU A 236 16.64 -13.98 0.62
CA GLU A 236 16.62 -15.39 1.03
C GLU A 236 15.22 -16.00 0.88
N LEU A 237 14.17 -15.22 1.11
CA LEU A 237 12.80 -15.69 1.00
C LEU A 237 12.37 -15.92 -0.45
N VAL A 238 12.82 -15.08 -1.40
CA VAL A 238 12.48 -15.26 -2.82
C VAL A 238 13.41 -16.26 -3.48
N PRO A 239 12.88 -17.26 -4.22
CA PRO A 239 13.69 -18.20 -4.98
C PRO A 239 14.61 -17.48 -5.98
N ALA A 240 15.81 -18.01 -6.18
CA ALA A 240 16.77 -17.41 -7.14
C ALA A 240 16.20 -17.31 -8.56
N HIS A 241 15.26 -18.20 -8.89
CA HIS A 241 14.63 -18.31 -10.22
C HIS A 241 13.18 -17.82 -10.26
N GLU A 242 12.65 -17.25 -9.17
CA GLU A 242 11.31 -16.62 -9.20
C GLU A 242 11.33 -15.50 -10.23
N GLY A 243 10.37 -15.52 -11.15
CA GLY A 243 10.30 -14.57 -12.27
C GLY A 243 11.18 -14.90 -13.47
N GLN A 244 12.19 -15.78 -13.33
CA GLN A 244 12.93 -16.28 -14.49
C GLN A 244 12.14 -17.39 -15.16
N VAL A 245 11.52 -17.05 -16.26
CA VAL A 245 11.02 -18.06 -17.18
C VAL A 245 12.22 -18.75 -17.80
N ARG A 246 12.43 -20.04 -17.49
CA ARG A 246 13.52 -20.82 -18.07
C ARG A 246 13.43 -20.72 -19.60
N ARG A 247 14.45 -20.16 -20.21
CA ARG A 247 14.70 -20.29 -21.66
C ARG A 247 15.01 -21.75 -21.99
N ALA A 248 14.00 -22.58 -22.00
CA ALA A 248 14.05 -23.89 -22.66
C ALA A 248 13.40 -23.74 -24.04
N GLY A 249 14.16 -23.17 -24.97
CA GLY A 249 13.92 -23.34 -26.42
C GLY A 249 12.73 -22.62 -27.07
N ARG A 250 11.79 -22.05 -26.31
CA ARG A 250 10.72 -21.14 -26.78
C ARG A 250 10.28 -20.29 -25.61
N ASN A 251 10.23 -18.99 -25.83
CA ASN A 251 9.86 -17.96 -24.92
C ASN A 251 8.48 -18.27 -24.26
N PRO A 252 8.39 -18.68 -22.99
CA PRO A 252 7.10 -18.61 -22.32
C PRO A 252 6.85 -17.12 -22.07
N GLU A 253 5.91 -16.56 -22.83
CA GLU A 253 5.45 -15.21 -22.60
C GLU A 253 4.73 -15.19 -21.25
N SER A 254 5.37 -14.63 -20.22
CA SER A 254 4.64 -14.24 -19.04
C SER A 254 3.69 -13.12 -19.43
N ARG A 255 2.41 -13.44 -19.53
CA ARG A 255 1.37 -12.47 -19.87
C ARG A 255 0.83 -11.85 -18.61
N ARG A 256 1.01 -10.54 -18.47
CA ARG A 256 0.29 -9.78 -17.47
C ARG A 256 -1.16 -9.67 -17.89
N THR A 257 -2.10 -10.27 -17.13
CA THR A 257 -3.53 -10.28 -17.47
C THR A 257 -4.29 -9.12 -16.86
N SER A 258 -3.82 -8.57 -15.74
CA SER A 258 -4.36 -7.36 -15.14
C SER A 258 -3.26 -6.58 -14.43
N TYR A 259 -3.36 -5.25 -14.49
CA TYR A 259 -2.45 -4.36 -13.79
C TYR A 259 -3.18 -3.08 -13.40
N LYS A 260 -3.11 -2.76 -12.13
CA LYS A 260 -3.68 -1.54 -11.57
C LYS A 260 -2.65 -0.85 -10.69
N VAL A 261 -2.73 0.47 -10.67
CA VAL A 261 -1.88 1.34 -9.84
C VAL A 261 -2.72 2.41 -9.18
N GLY A 262 -2.20 2.94 -8.09
CA GLY A 262 -2.70 4.16 -7.48
C GLY A 262 -1.60 4.87 -6.74
N LEU A 263 -1.66 6.19 -6.73
CA LEU A 263 -0.70 7.09 -6.12
C LEU A 263 -1.38 8.00 -5.10
N ALA A 264 -0.63 8.32 -4.05
CA ALA A 264 -0.99 9.42 -3.15
C ALA A 264 -0.83 10.76 -3.86
N TRP A 265 -1.63 11.74 -3.47
CA TRP A 265 -1.60 13.09 -4.05
C TRP A 265 -0.26 13.81 -3.84
N SER A 266 0.51 13.42 -2.83
CA SER A 266 1.87 13.92 -2.59
C SER A 266 2.95 13.25 -3.44
N GLY A 267 2.64 12.16 -4.15
CA GLY A 267 3.59 11.44 -5.01
C GLY A 267 4.73 10.77 -4.24
N ASP A 268 4.53 10.38 -2.97
CA ASP A 268 5.53 9.71 -2.13
C ASP A 268 5.16 8.28 -1.74
N LEU A 269 3.89 7.90 -1.87
CA LEU A 269 3.37 6.56 -1.63
C LEU A 269 2.51 6.10 -2.82
N ALA A 270 2.67 4.84 -3.21
CA ALA A 270 1.91 4.23 -4.30
C ALA A 270 1.68 2.75 -4.04
N TRP A 271 0.72 2.19 -4.74
CA TRP A 271 0.49 0.75 -4.79
C TRP A 271 0.37 0.27 -6.24
N SER A 272 0.73 -0.98 -6.46
CA SER A 272 0.45 -1.69 -7.70
C SER A 272 0.02 -3.12 -7.41
N TYR A 273 -0.98 -3.62 -8.12
CA TYR A 273 -1.33 -5.03 -8.08
C TYR A 273 -1.60 -5.57 -9.48
N GLY A 274 -1.50 -6.87 -9.63
CA GLY A 274 -1.78 -7.53 -10.89
C GLY A 274 -1.75 -9.04 -10.78
N THR A 275 -2.05 -9.68 -11.92
CA THR A 275 -1.93 -11.12 -12.10
C THR A 275 -0.92 -11.38 -13.22
N VAL A 276 -0.02 -12.30 -12.97
CA VAL A 276 0.95 -12.79 -13.95
C VAL A 276 0.60 -14.24 -14.26
N GLU A 277 0.39 -14.56 -15.52
CA GLU A 277 0.23 -15.93 -16.00
C GLU A 277 1.51 -16.39 -16.67
N SER A 278 1.96 -17.60 -16.36
CA SER A 278 3.04 -18.26 -17.07
C SER A 278 2.45 -19.04 -18.24
N VAL A 279 2.79 -18.64 -19.46
CA VAL A 279 2.36 -19.34 -20.67
C VAL A 279 3.50 -20.20 -21.20
N GLY A 280 3.37 -21.52 -21.10
CA GLY A 280 4.27 -22.46 -21.75
C GLY A 280 5.21 -23.23 -20.80
N GLY A 281 5.06 -24.53 -20.81
CA GLY A 281 5.81 -25.53 -20.06
C GLY A 281 4.93 -26.69 -19.66
N ARG A 282 5.52 -27.78 -19.10
CA ARG A 282 4.76 -28.92 -18.56
C ARG A 282 3.84 -28.56 -17.38
N ALA A 283 3.99 -27.38 -16.82
CA ALA A 283 3.11 -26.72 -15.85
C ALA A 283 2.41 -25.52 -16.55
N ALA A 284 1.66 -25.79 -17.60
CA ALA A 284 0.76 -24.82 -18.22
C ALA A 284 -0.20 -24.31 -17.14
N HIS A 285 -0.25 -22.97 -16.93
CA HIS A 285 -1.16 -22.25 -16.03
C HIS A 285 -0.72 -22.06 -14.57
N GLU A 286 0.57 -22.00 -14.24
CA GLU A 286 0.98 -21.42 -12.97
C GLU A 286 0.89 -19.89 -13.06
N GLY A 287 -0.13 -19.32 -12.41
CA GLY A 287 -0.29 -17.88 -12.25
C GLY A 287 0.17 -17.42 -10.88
N SER A 288 0.44 -16.15 -10.78
CA SER A 288 0.60 -15.47 -9.49
C SER A 288 -0.12 -14.13 -9.49
N THR A 289 -0.69 -13.79 -8.35
CA THR A 289 -1.16 -12.43 -8.10
C THR A 289 -0.23 -11.74 -7.13
N TYR A 290 -0.12 -10.43 -7.24
CA TYR A 290 0.74 -9.65 -6.37
C TYR A 290 0.10 -8.34 -5.95
N LEU A 291 0.52 -7.84 -4.80
CA LEU A 291 0.37 -6.46 -4.34
C LEU A 291 1.73 -5.93 -3.91
N LYS A 292 2.10 -4.76 -4.40
CA LYS A 292 3.32 -4.06 -4.02
C LYS A 292 2.98 -2.66 -3.51
N ILE A 293 3.63 -2.27 -2.42
CA ILE A 293 3.63 -0.89 -1.94
C ILE A 293 4.98 -0.28 -2.30
N TRP A 294 4.91 0.92 -2.84
CA TRP A 294 6.06 1.68 -3.30
C TRP A 294 6.17 2.97 -2.51
N ARG A 295 7.37 3.32 -2.17
CA ARG A 295 7.71 4.56 -1.49
C ARG A 295 8.72 5.35 -2.31
N ARG A 296 8.61 6.66 -2.24
CA ARG A 296 9.57 7.56 -2.85
C ARG A 296 9.94 8.67 -1.88
N VAL A 297 11.22 9.01 -1.82
CA VAL A 297 11.72 10.22 -1.19
C VAL A 297 12.21 11.13 -2.33
N PRO A 298 11.42 12.13 -2.76
CA PRO A 298 11.81 13.01 -3.85
C PRO A 298 13.14 13.72 -3.58
N PRO A 299 14.00 13.91 -4.59
CA PRO A 299 13.82 13.58 -6.02
C PRO A 299 14.22 12.13 -6.38
N GLY A 300 14.34 11.22 -5.42
CA GLY A 300 14.77 9.83 -5.64
C GLY A 300 13.75 8.98 -6.42
N PRO A 301 14.17 7.79 -6.86
CA PRO A 301 13.30 6.88 -7.59
C PRO A 301 12.28 6.19 -6.67
N TRP A 302 11.19 5.71 -7.25
CA TRP A 302 10.27 4.79 -6.60
C TRP A 302 10.96 3.48 -6.20
N LYS A 303 10.74 3.04 -4.97
CA LYS A 303 11.27 1.80 -4.40
C LYS A 303 10.18 0.98 -3.76
N ILE A 304 10.23 -0.35 -3.91
CA ILE A 304 9.30 -1.28 -3.27
C ILE A 304 9.63 -1.36 -1.78
N CYS A 305 8.69 -1.00 -0.91
CA CYS A 305 8.83 -1.16 0.53
C CYS A 305 8.05 -2.36 1.09
N LEU A 306 7.08 -2.89 0.30
CA LEU A 306 6.36 -4.10 0.65
C LEU A 306 5.99 -4.88 -0.63
N ASP A 307 6.18 -6.20 -0.63
CA ASP A 307 5.88 -7.10 -1.76
C ASP A 307 5.17 -8.37 -1.26
N VAL A 308 3.93 -8.54 -1.70
CA VAL A 308 3.12 -9.75 -1.46
C VAL A 308 2.92 -10.46 -2.77
N ALA A 309 3.10 -11.78 -2.80
CA ALA A 309 2.73 -12.60 -3.95
C ALA A 309 2.04 -13.90 -3.50
N LEU A 310 0.97 -14.25 -4.20
CA LEU A 310 0.18 -15.46 -4.00
C LEU A 310 0.16 -16.28 -5.29
N PRO A 311 0.34 -17.61 -5.22
CA PRO A 311 0.09 -18.46 -6.36
C PRO A 311 -1.41 -18.47 -6.70
N VAL A 312 -1.72 -18.38 -7.98
CA VAL A 312 -3.08 -18.59 -8.50
C VAL A 312 -3.11 -19.99 -9.08
N PRO A 313 -3.91 -20.91 -8.53
CA PRO A 313 -4.05 -22.23 -9.09
C PRO A 313 -4.60 -22.13 -10.51
N PRO A 314 -4.28 -23.10 -11.40
CA PRO A 314 -4.89 -23.17 -12.69
C PRO A 314 -6.41 -23.25 -12.57
N PRO A 315 -7.19 -22.74 -13.54
CA PRO A 315 -8.63 -22.94 -13.55
C PRO A 315 -8.90 -24.44 -13.47
N ALA A 316 -9.88 -24.81 -12.63
CA ALA A 316 -10.33 -26.19 -12.58
C ALA A 316 -10.73 -26.57 -14.01
N GLY A 317 -10.05 -27.56 -14.59
CA GLY A 317 -10.38 -28.06 -15.92
C GLY A 317 -11.81 -28.58 -15.87
N ASP A 318 -12.61 -28.18 -16.87
CA ASP A 318 -13.95 -28.72 -17.13
C ASP A 318 -13.89 -30.22 -17.45
#